data_8a9cb908e3f98753c4fff4490d749d39
#
_entry.id   8a9cb908e3f98753c4fff4490d749d39
#
_cell.length_a   1.000
_cell.length_b   1.000
_cell.length_c   1.000
_cell.angle_alpha   90.00
_cell.angle_beta   90.00
_cell.angle_gamma   90.00
#
_symmetry.space_group_name_H-M   'P 1'
#
loop_
_entity.id
_entity.type
_entity.pdbx_description
1 polymer ?
#
loop_
_entity_poly.entity_id
_entity_poly.type
_entity_poly.pdbx_seq_one_letter_code
_entity_poly.pdbx_strand_id
1 'polypeptide(L)'
;MNTIGCIRATLGSTEYYIAKMTAGQIIDMVGFAMEMPEWDSMTADEKMQRTLDVNRVVSDLVPYIIEDPDKFFGCLIIDIYRGFDEMEFESVAKVIPNLPAAYKQPLKDMGFLTLPGNERLIALDGQHRLLSLKVAIKGIMGLP
;
A
#
# COMPACT_ATOMS: atom_id res chain seq x y z
N MET A 1 3.09 -4.97 -14.92
CA MET A 1 3.94 -5.70 -13.96
C MET A 1 4.84 -4.73 -13.19
N ASN A 2 4.88 -4.84 -11.88
CA ASN A 2 5.67 -4.00 -11.00
C ASN A 2 6.51 -4.85 -10.05
N THR A 3 7.74 -4.43 -9.80
CA THR A 3 8.62 -5.06 -8.83
C THR A 3 8.94 -4.08 -7.72
N ILE A 4 8.72 -4.48 -6.49
CA ILE A 4 8.83 -3.62 -5.31
C ILE A 4 9.84 -4.23 -4.35
N GLY A 5 10.79 -3.41 -3.85
CA GLY A 5 11.67 -3.81 -2.77
C GLY A 5 10.90 -3.89 -1.46
N CYS A 6 11.08 -4.97 -0.72
CA CYS A 6 10.32 -5.17 0.51
C CYS A 6 11.03 -6.09 1.51
N ILE A 7 10.49 -6.12 2.71
CA ILE A 7 10.86 -7.07 3.76
C ILE A 7 9.64 -7.94 4.02
N ARG A 8 9.82 -9.25 3.88
CA ARG A 8 8.77 -10.24 4.17
C ARG A 8 8.78 -10.57 5.66
N ALA A 9 7.61 -10.66 6.26
CA ALA A 9 7.45 -11.02 7.66
C ALA A 9 6.18 -11.84 7.85
N THR A 10 6.09 -12.50 9.01
CA THR A 10 4.94 -13.33 9.35
C THR A 10 4.51 -13.03 10.79
N LEU A 11 3.22 -12.88 10.99
CA LEU A 11 2.62 -12.76 12.31
C LEU A 11 1.49 -13.80 12.41
N GLY A 12 1.71 -14.82 13.22
CA GLY A 12 0.81 -15.97 13.24
C GLY A 12 0.76 -16.66 11.89
N SER A 13 -0.43 -16.81 11.31
CA SER A 13 -0.63 -17.37 9.98
C SER A 13 -0.62 -16.32 8.87
N THR A 14 -0.46 -15.06 9.21
CA THR A 14 -0.51 -13.96 8.26
C THR A 14 0.89 -13.62 7.76
N GLU A 15 1.10 -13.71 6.47
CA GLU A 15 2.29 -13.23 5.79
C GLU A 15 2.05 -11.80 5.32
N TYR A 16 3.02 -10.91 5.55
CA TYR A 16 2.93 -9.53 5.11
C TYR A 16 4.28 -9.00 4.65
N TYR A 17 4.24 -7.86 3.97
CA TYR A 17 5.42 -7.23 3.40
C TYR A 17 5.50 -5.77 3.84
N ILE A 18 6.68 -5.33 4.23
CA ILE A 18 6.96 -3.92 4.49
C ILE A 18 7.65 -3.38 3.25
N ALA A 19 6.97 -2.50 2.54
CA ALA A 19 7.43 -2.01 1.24
C ALA A 19 7.53 -0.49 1.20
N LYS A 20 8.51 0.00 0.44
CA LYS A 20 8.62 1.41 0.10
C LYS A 20 8.03 1.61 -1.29
N MET A 21 7.09 2.53 -1.40
CA MET A 21 6.49 2.90 -2.68
C MET A 21 6.47 4.42 -2.80
N THR A 22 6.62 4.91 -4.02
CA THR A 22 6.42 6.33 -4.28
C THR A 22 4.93 6.66 -4.21
N ALA A 23 4.60 7.93 -3.98
CA ALA A 23 3.20 8.36 -4.01
C ALA A 23 2.55 8.06 -5.35
N GLY A 24 3.28 8.24 -6.46
CA GLY A 24 2.78 7.90 -7.80
C GLY A 24 2.41 6.43 -7.95
N GLN A 25 3.26 5.52 -7.47
CA GLN A 25 2.95 4.09 -7.50
C GLN A 25 1.72 3.77 -6.65
N ILE A 26 1.63 4.36 -5.46
CA ILE A 26 0.49 4.13 -4.56
C ILE A 26 -0.82 4.56 -5.20
N ILE A 27 -0.88 5.77 -5.74
CA ILE A 27 -2.13 6.29 -6.32
C ILE A 27 -2.57 5.52 -7.57
N ASP A 28 -1.63 4.94 -8.30
CA ASP A 28 -1.94 4.17 -9.51
C ASP A 28 -2.36 2.74 -9.19
N MET A 29 -1.89 2.17 -8.09
CA MET A 29 -2.06 0.75 -7.78
C MET A 29 -3.11 0.46 -6.71
N VAL A 30 -3.36 1.38 -5.79
CA VAL A 30 -4.15 1.13 -4.59
C VAL A 30 -5.52 1.80 -4.69
N GLY A 31 -6.56 1.02 -4.45
CA GLY A 31 -7.95 1.49 -4.44
C GLY A 31 -8.53 1.63 -3.04
N PHE A 32 -9.78 2.05 -2.99
CA PHE A 32 -10.54 2.23 -1.75
C PHE A 32 -11.42 1.02 -1.45
N ALA A 33 -11.77 0.85 -0.16
CA ALA A 33 -12.64 -0.24 0.26
C ALA A 33 -14.00 -0.24 -0.47
N MET A 34 -14.53 0.93 -0.82
CA MET A 34 -15.78 1.05 -1.57
C MET A 34 -15.72 0.45 -2.97
N GLU A 35 -14.51 0.21 -3.49
CA GLU A 35 -14.32 -0.43 -4.80
C GLU A 35 -14.38 -1.95 -4.73
N MET A 36 -14.44 -2.53 -3.52
CA MET A 36 -14.55 -3.97 -3.35
C MET A 36 -15.95 -4.46 -3.72
N PRO A 37 -16.07 -5.63 -4.37
CA PRO A 37 -17.38 -6.22 -4.68
C PRO A 37 -18.25 -6.45 -3.44
N GLU A 38 -17.64 -6.71 -2.29
CA GLU A 38 -18.31 -6.96 -1.02
C GLU A 38 -18.83 -5.70 -0.35
N TRP A 39 -18.54 -4.52 -0.88
CA TRP A 39 -18.95 -3.25 -0.27
C TRP A 39 -20.44 -3.18 0.00
N ASP A 40 -21.24 -3.59 -0.97
CA ASP A 40 -22.71 -3.53 -0.85
C ASP A 40 -23.27 -4.50 0.20
N SER A 41 -22.55 -5.59 0.47
CA SER A 41 -22.94 -6.58 1.48
C SER A 41 -22.42 -6.26 2.89
N MET A 42 -21.59 -5.24 3.04
CA MET A 42 -21.07 -4.82 4.35
C MET A 42 -22.17 -4.19 5.21
N THR A 43 -22.03 -4.36 6.52
CA THR A 43 -22.91 -3.69 7.49
C THR A 43 -22.70 -2.19 7.46
N ALA A 44 -23.69 -1.44 8.00
CA ALA A 44 -23.57 0.01 8.11
C ALA A 44 -22.35 0.43 8.96
N ASP A 45 -22.05 -0.32 10.04
CA ASP A 45 -20.90 -0.03 10.90
C ASP A 45 -19.57 -0.26 10.17
N GLU A 46 -19.46 -1.34 9.40
CA GLU A 46 -18.28 -1.61 8.60
C GLU A 46 -18.05 -0.53 7.54
N LYS A 47 -19.11 -0.09 6.86
CA LYS A 47 -19.04 1.00 5.88
C LYS A 47 -18.62 2.31 6.54
N MET A 48 -19.15 2.61 7.73
CA MET A 48 -18.85 3.84 8.46
C MET A 48 -17.36 3.95 8.79
N GLN A 49 -16.74 2.86 9.21
CA GLN A 49 -15.31 2.84 9.51
C GLN A 49 -14.45 3.07 8.27
N ARG A 50 -15.00 2.84 7.07
CA ARG A 50 -14.28 2.93 5.79
C ARG A 50 -14.79 4.04 4.88
N THR A 51 -15.71 4.86 5.38
CA THR A 51 -16.23 6.01 4.64
C THR A 51 -15.21 7.15 4.64
N LEU A 52 -15.01 7.75 3.47
CA LEU A 52 -14.05 8.83 3.29
C LEU A 52 -14.66 10.17 3.70
N ASP A 53 -13.92 10.91 4.52
CA ASP A 53 -14.22 12.31 4.82
C ASP A 53 -13.48 13.21 3.82
N VAL A 54 -14.11 13.43 2.66
CA VAL A 54 -13.52 14.19 1.57
C VAL A 54 -13.25 15.63 1.97
N ASN A 55 -14.13 16.24 2.74
CA ASN A 55 -13.96 17.65 3.16
C ASN A 55 -12.70 17.81 4.02
N ARG A 56 -12.49 16.91 4.97
CA ARG A 56 -11.28 16.92 5.80
C ARG A 56 -10.02 16.73 4.96
N VAL A 57 -10.08 15.82 3.99
CA VAL A 57 -8.95 15.58 3.09
C VAL A 57 -8.59 16.84 2.32
N VAL A 58 -9.57 17.47 1.69
CA VAL A 58 -9.35 18.64 0.85
C VAL A 58 -8.92 19.86 1.67
N SER A 59 -9.55 20.08 2.84
CA SER A 59 -9.28 21.28 3.65
C SER A 59 -8.02 21.18 4.51
N ASP A 60 -7.67 19.97 5.01
CA ASP A 60 -6.61 19.82 5.99
C ASP A 60 -5.43 18.99 5.49
N LEU A 61 -5.69 17.80 4.96
CA LEU A 61 -4.61 16.85 4.63
C LEU A 61 -3.89 17.24 3.34
N VAL A 62 -4.59 17.67 2.32
CA VAL A 62 -3.97 18.05 1.05
C VAL A 62 -3.06 19.26 1.21
N PRO A 63 -3.49 20.38 1.85
CA PRO A 63 -2.57 21.49 2.12
C PRO A 63 -1.35 21.09 2.93
N TYR A 64 -1.53 20.23 3.92
CA TYR A 64 -0.41 19.71 4.72
C TYR A 64 0.62 18.99 3.85
N ILE A 65 0.17 18.10 2.96
CA ILE A 65 1.07 17.35 2.08
C ILE A 65 1.79 18.26 1.09
N ILE A 66 1.10 19.23 0.55
CA ILE A 66 1.65 20.13 -0.49
C ILE A 66 2.60 21.17 0.10
N GLU A 67 2.23 21.77 1.23
CA GLU A 67 2.87 22.99 1.74
C GLU A 67 3.89 22.74 2.85
N ASP A 68 3.70 21.69 3.68
CA ASP A 68 4.57 21.49 4.83
C ASP A 68 5.87 20.77 4.40
N PRO A 69 7.05 21.41 4.57
CA PRO A 69 8.33 20.79 4.24
C PRO A 69 8.67 19.62 5.17
N ASP A 70 8.13 19.62 6.37
CA ASP A 70 8.37 18.57 7.38
C ASP A 70 7.22 17.55 7.41
N LYS A 71 6.53 17.38 6.30
CA LYS A 71 5.38 16.48 6.20
C LYS A 71 5.73 15.05 6.54
N PHE A 72 4.87 14.44 7.33
CA PHE A 72 4.99 13.03 7.70
C PHE A 72 3.62 12.48 8.07
N PHE A 73 3.35 11.25 7.67
CA PHE A 73 2.21 10.48 8.17
C PHE A 73 2.57 9.00 8.24
N GLY A 74 1.80 8.25 9.03
CA GLY A 74 2.03 6.83 9.22
C GLY A 74 1.85 6.01 7.94
N CYS A 75 2.25 4.74 7.99
CA CYS A 75 2.14 3.85 6.84
C CYS A 75 0.67 3.56 6.48
N LEU A 76 0.48 3.14 5.24
CA LEU A 76 -0.77 2.57 4.75
C LEU A 76 -0.74 1.06 5.00
N ILE A 77 -1.89 0.48 5.36
CA ILE A 77 -2.06 -0.96 5.38
C ILE A 77 -2.91 -1.34 4.17
N ILE A 78 -2.35 -2.15 3.31
CA ILE A 78 -2.93 -2.50 2.02
C ILE A 78 -3.19 -4.00 1.98
N ASP A 79 -4.40 -4.36 1.61
CA ASP A 79 -4.77 -5.75 1.36
C ASP A 79 -4.58 -6.09 -0.11
N ILE A 80 -3.99 -7.25 -0.36
CA ILE A 80 -3.92 -7.81 -1.70
C ILE A 80 -5.15 -8.69 -1.86
N TYR A 81 -6.21 -8.07 -2.35
CA TYR A 81 -7.54 -8.68 -2.37
C TYR A 81 -7.65 -9.82 -3.39
N ARG A 82 -7.04 -9.65 -4.56
CA ARG A 82 -7.03 -10.66 -5.62
C ARG A 82 -5.67 -10.70 -6.31
N GLY A 83 -5.34 -11.86 -6.88
CA GLY A 83 -4.12 -12.02 -7.65
C GLY A 83 -2.89 -12.35 -6.82
N PHE A 84 -3.05 -12.58 -5.51
CA PHE A 84 -1.90 -12.89 -4.65
C PHE A 84 -1.22 -14.21 -5.01
N ASP A 85 -1.93 -15.15 -5.63
CA ASP A 85 -1.37 -16.45 -6.05
C ASP A 85 -0.33 -16.32 -7.17
N GLU A 86 -0.39 -15.21 -7.92
CA GLU A 86 0.52 -14.94 -9.03
C GLU A 86 1.68 -14.03 -8.66
N MET A 87 1.72 -13.56 -7.41
CA MET A 87 2.83 -12.78 -6.90
C MET A 87 4.04 -13.66 -6.63
N GLU A 88 5.22 -13.12 -6.90
CA GLU A 88 6.47 -13.79 -6.64
C GLU A 88 7.36 -12.96 -5.74
N PHE A 89 7.90 -13.59 -4.70
CA PHE A 89 8.92 -12.98 -3.84
C PHE A 89 10.26 -13.65 -4.09
N GLU A 90 11.29 -12.85 -4.36
CA GLU A 90 12.64 -13.33 -4.53
C GLU A 90 13.57 -12.68 -3.51
N SER A 91 14.21 -13.49 -2.70
CA SER A 91 15.14 -13.03 -1.66
C SER A 91 16.43 -12.49 -2.25
N VAL A 92 16.94 -11.41 -1.69
CA VAL A 92 18.27 -10.88 -2.01
C VAL A 92 19.35 -11.94 -1.80
N ALA A 93 19.19 -12.79 -0.79
CA ALA A 93 20.15 -13.86 -0.49
C ALA A 93 20.28 -14.88 -1.62
N LYS A 94 19.25 -15.03 -2.46
CA LYS A 94 19.30 -15.92 -3.64
C LYS A 94 19.97 -15.26 -4.85
N VAL A 95 19.87 -13.95 -4.95
CA VAL A 95 20.30 -13.21 -6.13
C VAL A 95 21.76 -12.79 -6.03
N ILE A 96 22.24 -12.47 -4.83
CA ILE A 96 23.59 -11.97 -4.61
C ILE A 96 24.47 -13.11 -4.11
N PRO A 97 25.50 -13.51 -4.89
CA PRO A 97 26.48 -14.49 -4.45
C PRO A 97 27.46 -13.89 -3.44
N ASN A 98 28.09 -14.75 -2.66
CA ASN A 98 29.21 -14.38 -1.78
C ASN A 98 28.85 -13.35 -0.70
N LEU A 99 27.66 -13.43 -0.14
CA LEU A 99 27.26 -12.60 0.99
C LEU A 99 28.09 -12.96 2.24
N PRO A 100 28.53 -11.96 3.02
CA PRO A 100 29.11 -12.21 4.34
C PRO A 100 28.12 -13.01 5.20
N ALA A 101 28.64 -13.94 6.01
CA ALA A 101 27.82 -14.83 6.83
C ALA A 101 26.84 -14.04 7.75
N ALA A 102 27.29 -12.89 8.27
CA ALA A 102 26.46 -12.06 9.14
C ALA A 102 25.25 -11.46 8.44
N TYR A 103 25.27 -11.33 7.11
CA TYR A 103 24.20 -10.72 6.34
C TYR A 103 23.19 -11.71 5.79
N LYS A 104 23.53 -13.01 5.75
CA LYS A 104 22.68 -14.04 5.14
C LYS A 104 21.31 -14.13 5.81
N GLN A 105 21.28 -14.16 7.14
CA GLN A 105 20.03 -14.31 7.87
C GLN A 105 19.12 -13.07 7.74
N PRO A 106 19.62 -11.82 7.96
CA PRO A 106 18.80 -10.64 7.75
C PRO A 106 18.31 -10.47 6.31
N LEU A 107 19.15 -10.81 5.32
CA LEU A 107 18.82 -10.65 3.90
C LEU A 107 17.91 -11.74 3.36
N LYS A 108 17.69 -12.81 4.13
CA LYS A 108 16.78 -13.89 3.71
C LYS A 108 15.36 -13.41 3.47
N ASP A 109 14.88 -12.48 4.27
CA ASP A 109 13.51 -11.93 4.19
C ASP A 109 13.45 -10.57 3.51
N MET A 110 14.57 -10.04 3.06
CA MET A 110 14.63 -8.83 2.22
C MET A 110 14.69 -9.24 0.75
N GLY A 111 13.91 -8.60 -0.07
CA GLY A 111 13.89 -8.98 -1.48
C GLY A 111 12.97 -8.17 -2.34
N PHE A 112 12.52 -8.81 -3.40
CA PHE A 112 11.72 -8.20 -4.45
C PHE A 112 10.39 -8.93 -4.56
N LEU A 113 9.31 -8.18 -4.46
CA LEU A 113 7.97 -8.67 -4.71
C LEU A 113 7.54 -8.21 -6.09
N THR A 114 7.24 -9.17 -6.95
CA THR A 114 6.75 -8.88 -8.30
C THR A 114 5.24 -9.03 -8.34
N LEU A 115 4.58 -7.95 -8.73
CA LEU A 115 3.14 -7.87 -8.91
C LEU A 115 2.85 -7.95 -10.41
N PRO A 116 2.14 -8.99 -10.87
CA PRO A 116 1.96 -9.21 -12.31
C PRO A 116 1.04 -8.19 -12.99
N GLY A 117 0.16 -7.52 -12.26
CA GLY A 117 -0.71 -6.47 -12.77
C GLY A 117 -2.20 -6.78 -12.72
N ASN A 118 -2.56 -7.99 -12.35
CA ASN A 118 -3.96 -8.44 -12.23
C ASN A 118 -4.47 -8.45 -10.79
N GLU A 119 -3.62 -8.10 -9.84
CA GLU A 119 -3.98 -8.01 -8.43
C GLU A 119 -4.86 -6.79 -8.15
N ARG A 120 -5.65 -6.91 -7.08
CA ARG A 120 -6.44 -5.80 -6.53
C ARG A 120 -5.85 -5.42 -5.17
N LEU A 121 -5.37 -4.21 -5.08
CA LEU A 121 -4.79 -3.64 -3.86
C LEU A 121 -5.79 -2.65 -3.28
N ILE A 122 -6.16 -2.85 -2.02
CA ILE A 122 -7.15 -2.03 -1.33
C ILE A 122 -6.57 -1.51 -0.02
N ALA A 123 -6.72 -0.22 0.24
CA ALA A 123 -6.30 0.35 1.51
C ALA A 123 -7.25 -0.08 2.63
N LEU A 124 -6.74 -0.88 3.57
CA LEU A 124 -7.46 -1.25 4.78
C LEU A 124 -7.38 -0.17 5.85
N ASP A 125 -6.21 0.44 5.99
CA ASP A 125 -5.98 1.56 6.88
C ASP A 125 -5.24 2.66 6.13
N GLY A 126 -5.54 3.90 6.48
CA GLY A 126 -4.94 5.06 5.85
C GLY A 126 -5.61 5.49 4.55
N GLN A 127 -6.89 5.18 4.33
CA GLN A 127 -7.57 5.58 3.10
C GLN A 127 -7.72 7.10 2.96
N HIS A 128 -7.76 7.86 4.05
CA HIS A 128 -7.73 9.33 3.99
C HIS A 128 -6.35 9.83 3.52
N ARG A 129 -5.27 9.15 3.94
CA ARG A 129 -3.92 9.43 3.45
C ARG A 129 -3.81 9.10 1.97
N LEU A 130 -4.38 7.97 1.54
CA LEU A 130 -4.43 7.59 0.14
C LEU A 130 -5.16 8.64 -0.70
N LEU A 131 -6.35 9.06 -0.24
CA LEU A 131 -7.10 10.09 -0.95
C LEU A 131 -6.35 11.41 -0.99
N SER A 132 -5.69 11.80 0.10
CA SER A 132 -4.90 13.03 0.13
C SER A 132 -3.74 13.01 -0.87
N LEU A 133 -3.08 11.87 -1.04
CA LEU A 133 -2.05 11.70 -2.07
C LEU A 133 -2.65 11.82 -3.48
N LYS A 134 -3.79 11.18 -3.72
CA LYS A 134 -4.47 11.26 -5.03
C LYS A 134 -4.85 12.69 -5.39
N VAL A 135 -5.43 13.41 -4.45
CA VAL A 135 -5.84 14.82 -4.67
C VAL A 135 -4.62 15.74 -4.80
N ALA A 136 -3.59 15.53 -3.98
CA ALA A 136 -2.38 16.35 -4.06
C ALA A 136 -1.68 16.23 -5.42
N ILE A 137 -1.73 15.05 -6.05
CA ILE A 137 -1.06 14.81 -7.34
C ILE A 137 -2.00 15.06 -8.52
N LYS A 138 -3.24 14.61 -8.44
CA LYS A 138 -4.21 14.68 -9.56
C LYS A 138 -5.23 15.82 -9.43
N GLY A 139 -5.20 16.59 -8.35
CA GLY A 139 -6.19 17.63 -8.11
C GLY A 139 -7.60 17.05 -7.99
N ILE A 140 -8.57 17.74 -8.54
CA ILE A 140 -9.98 17.31 -8.50
C ILE A 140 -10.21 15.94 -9.13
N MET A 141 -9.39 15.55 -10.08
CA MET A 141 -9.46 14.22 -10.71
C MET A 141 -9.05 13.08 -9.77
N GLY A 142 -8.44 13.39 -8.65
CA GLY A 142 -8.12 12.41 -7.61
C GLY A 142 -9.31 12.06 -6.71
N LEU A 143 -10.40 12.82 -6.77
CA LEU A 143 -11.62 12.55 -6.00
C LEU A 143 -12.31 11.28 -6.50
N PRO A 144 -12.90 10.50 -5.58
CA PRO A 144 -13.61 9.27 -5.95
C PRO A 144 -14.92 9.55 -6.68
#